data_ffe1b3f993fe53186e5a6ca94f6dfe5d
#
_entry.id   ffe1b3f993fe53186e5a6ca94f6dfe5d
#
_cell.length_a   1.000
_cell.length_b   1.000
_cell.length_c   1.000
_cell.angle_alpha   90.00
_cell.angle_beta   90.00
_cell.angle_gamma   90.00
#
_symmetry.space_group_name_H-M   'P 1'
#
loop_
_entity.id
_entity.type
_entity.pdbx_description
1 polymer ?
#
loop_
_entity_poly.entity_id
_entity_poly.type
_entity_poly.pdbx_seq_one_letter_code
_entity_poly.pdbx_strand_id
1 'polypeptide(L)' 'MLLRLLRQRFGDAVDAHVEQRIATASIEQIDLWTVRILSAATLAEVFAG' A
#
# COMPACT_ATOMS: atom_id res chain seq x y z
N MET A 1 -9.94 -0.83 2.73
CA MET A 1 -9.22 -0.72 3.99
C MET A 1 -7.79 -0.25 3.78
N LEU A 2 -6.94 -1.12 3.24
CA LEU A 2 -5.54 -0.75 3.00
C LEU A 2 -5.42 0.42 2.01
N LEU A 3 -6.20 0.38 0.93
CA LEU A 3 -6.16 1.44 -0.06
C LEU A 3 -6.51 2.80 0.54
N ARG A 4 -7.44 2.80 1.45
CA ARG A 4 -7.85 4.02 2.13
C ARG A 4 -6.72 4.60 2.97
N LEU A 5 -6.01 3.73 3.68
CA LEU A 5 -4.86 4.14 4.48
C LEU A 5 -3.76 4.69 3.59
N LEU A 6 -3.51 4.04 2.46
CA LEU A 6 -2.50 4.49 1.52
C LEU A 6 -2.84 5.87 0.97
N ARG A 7 -4.09 6.09 0.62
CA ARG A 7 -4.52 7.39 0.11
C ARG A 7 -4.40 8.49 1.15
N GLN A 8 -4.72 8.16 2.39
CA GLN A 8 -4.60 9.12 3.47
C GLN A 8 -3.16 9.51 3.73
N ARG A 9 -2.26 8.53 3.64
CA ARG A 9 -0.86 8.74 3.98
C ARG A 9 -0.06 9.29 2.82
N PHE A 10 -0.29 8.79 1.62
CA PHE A 10 0.52 9.12 0.45
C PHE A 10 -0.22 9.92 -0.62
N GLY A 11 -1.52 10.04 -0.50
CA GLY A 11 -2.30 10.90 -1.37
C GLY A 11 -2.16 10.58 -2.85
N ASP A 12 -1.63 11.54 -3.59
CA ASP A 12 -1.54 11.46 -5.05
C ASP A 12 -0.61 10.36 -5.56
N ALA A 13 0.23 9.82 -4.69
CA ALA A 13 1.10 8.72 -5.08
C ALA A 13 0.32 7.43 -5.34
N VAL A 14 -0.89 7.35 -4.82
CA VAL A 14 -1.75 6.18 -4.99
C VAL A 14 -2.55 6.33 -6.28
N ASP A 15 -2.11 5.65 -7.32
CA ASP A 15 -2.76 5.68 -8.63
C ASP A 15 -3.44 4.35 -8.95
N ALA A 16 -3.93 4.22 -10.19
CA ALA A 16 -4.62 3.02 -10.62
C ALA A 16 -3.72 1.78 -10.57
N HIS A 17 -2.42 1.94 -10.78
CA HIS A 17 -1.48 0.83 -10.71
C HIS A 17 -1.39 0.26 -9.28
N VAL A 18 -1.36 1.15 -8.31
CA VAL A 18 -1.35 0.74 -6.91
C VAL A 18 -2.66 0.05 -6.53
N GLU A 19 -3.77 0.61 -6.99
CA GLU A 19 -5.07 -0.01 -6.73
C GLU A 19 -5.14 -1.42 -7.28
N GLN A 20 -4.61 -1.62 -8.48
CA GLN A 20 -4.60 -2.93 -9.11
C GLN A 20 -3.72 -3.92 -8.36
N ARG A 21 -2.57 -3.47 -7.89
CA ARG A 21 -1.69 -4.32 -7.09
C ARG A 21 -2.39 -4.82 -5.84
N ILE A 22 -3.10 -3.94 -5.17
CA ILE A 22 -3.83 -4.30 -3.95
C ILE A 22 -4.98 -5.25 -4.27
N ALA A 23 -5.68 -5.00 -5.36
CA ALA A 23 -6.82 -5.82 -5.75
C ALA A 23 -6.42 -7.26 -6.08
N THR A 24 -5.20 -7.46 -6.56
CA THR A 24 -4.71 -8.78 -6.95
C THR A 24 -3.82 -9.43 -5.90
N ALA A 25 -3.57 -8.74 -4.80
CA ALA A 25 -2.68 -9.24 -3.76
C ALA A 25 -3.36 -10.30 -2.90
N SER A 26 -2.55 -11.21 -2.35
CA SER A 26 -3.02 -12.17 -1.39
C SER A 26 -3.26 -11.51 -0.03
N ILE A 27 -3.98 -12.20 0.84
CA ILE A 27 -4.23 -11.70 2.19
C ILE A 27 -2.91 -11.51 2.93
N GLU A 28 -1.97 -12.40 2.72
CA GLU A 28 -0.66 -12.30 3.37
C GLU A 28 0.11 -11.07 2.92
N GLN A 29 0.03 -10.74 1.64
CA GLN A 29 0.68 -9.54 1.12
C GLN A 29 0.04 -8.27 1.64
N ILE A 30 -1.28 -8.25 1.68
CA ILE A 30 -2.01 -7.10 2.21
C ILE A 30 -1.64 -6.87 3.67
N ASP A 31 -1.53 -7.94 4.43
CA ASP A 31 -1.15 -7.88 5.83
C ASP A 31 0.25 -7.29 5.99
N LEU A 32 1.18 -7.76 5.17
CA LEU A 32 2.55 -7.27 5.19
C LEU A 32 2.62 -5.77 4.86
N TRP A 33 1.88 -5.35 3.83
CA TRP A 33 1.86 -3.94 3.45
C TRP A 33 1.22 -3.07 4.52
N THR A 34 0.21 -3.58 5.20
CA THR A 34 -0.43 -2.86 6.30
C THR A 34 0.57 -2.57 7.42
N VAL A 35 1.39 -3.55 7.74
CA VAL A 35 2.44 -3.36 8.75
C VAL A 35 3.50 -2.37 8.26
N ARG A 36 3.89 -2.49 7.01
CA ARG A 36 4.92 -1.62 6.44
C ARG A 36 4.49 -0.17 6.36
N ILE A 37 3.21 0.07 6.11
CA ILE A 37 2.71 1.43 5.98
C ILE A 37 2.91 2.24 7.25
N LEU A 38 3.00 1.57 8.38
CA LEU A 38 3.19 2.23 9.67
C LEU A 38 4.59 2.83 9.82
N SER A 39 5.57 2.24 9.14
CA SER A 39 6.96 2.67 9.26
C SER A 39 7.55 3.18 7.94
N ALA A 40 6.86 3.03 6.84
CA ALA A 40 7.37 3.45 5.54
C ALA A 40 7.28 4.97 5.39
N ALA A 41 8.33 5.57 4.88
CA ALA A 41 8.35 7.00 4.59
C ALA A 41 7.76 7.31 3.23
N THR A 42 7.84 6.36 2.30
CA THR A 42 7.31 6.54 0.94
C THR A 42 6.50 5.32 0.53
N LEU A 43 5.67 5.51 -0.49
CA LEU A 43 4.87 4.41 -1.04
C LEU A 43 5.77 3.31 -1.59
N ALA A 44 6.88 3.67 -2.20
CA ALA A 44 7.82 2.70 -2.74
C ALA A 44 8.34 1.76 -1.66
N GLU A 45 8.54 2.27 -0.45
CA GLU A 45 9.01 1.45 0.66
C GLU A 45 7.97 0.42 1.09
N VAL A 46 6.70 0.75 0.98
CA VAL A 46 5.63 -0.19 1.31
C VAL A 46 5.70 -1.42 0.40
N PHE A 47 5.97 -1.20 -0.88
CA PHE A 47 5.97 -2.26 -1.87
C PHE A 47 7.36 -2.84 -2.16
N ALA A 48 8.38 -2.37 -1.47
CA ALA A 48 9.77 -2.69 -1.79
C ALA A 48 10.18 -4.12 -1.41
N GLY A 49 9.41 -4.79 -0.70
CA GLY A 49 9.81 -6.12 -0.33
C GLY A 49 8.90 -7.18 -0.84
#